data_458ab628a61c97e4e0f832b10a11f58e
#
_entry.id   458ab628a61c97e4e0f832b10a11f58e
#
_cell.length_a   1.000
_cell.length_b   1.000
_cell.length_c   1.000
_cell.angle_alpha   90.00
_cell.angle_beta   90.00
_cell.angle_gamma   90.00
#
_symmetry.space_group_name_H-M   'P 1'
#
loop_
_entity.id
_entity.type
_entity.pdbx_description
1 polymer ?
#
loop_
_entity_poly.entity_id
_entity_poly.type
_entity_poly.pdbx_seq_one_letter_code
_entity_poly.pdbx_strand_id
1 'polypeptide(L)'
;MRAAVVHSFDAPPRYGTVDTPEPRTPDELLVDVLAAGLHPRVRSGADGTHYTSDGVLPMVPGIDAVGRTAQGELLYFVAPDGALGTMAERAVVDRRRAVTLPAGTDPVAVAAAMNPGMSSWVALRRRAALRPGAAVLVLGATGSAGRLAVQIAKRLGAARVVAAGRDRERLDLLPALGADETVSLLGEPEEVADRLGRSAADVDVVLDYLWGAAAERAMPALLTARAERGKALAWIQIGSMAGAGITLPSFLLRAANLQIMGSGQGSVSTAGIVAELPSLAAEITSGS
;
A
#
# COMPACT_ATOMS: atom_id res chain seq x y z
N MET A 1 10.13 28.13 -5.89
CA MET A 1 8.89 27.48 -6.33
C MET A 1 7.89 27.40 -5.18
N ARG A 2 6.59 27.28 -5.46
CA ARG A 2 5.55 27.08 -4.46
C ARG A 2 5.51 25.61 -4.02
N ALA A 3 5.24 25.38 -2.72
CA ALA A 3 5.20 24.05 -2.15
C ALA A 3 4.31 24.00 -0.90
N ALA A 4 3.92 22.80 -0.48
CA ALA A 4 3.51 22.53 0.89
C ALA A 4 4.77 22.43 1.76
N VAL A 5 4.84 23.17 2.88
CA VAL A 5 6.02 23.19 3.75
C VAL A 5 5.64 22.81 5.16
N VAL A 6 6.33 21.84 5.72
CA VAL A 6 6.25 21.45 7.13
C VAL A 6 7.35 22.18 7.89
N HIS A 7 6.98 23.01 8.84
CA HIS A 7 7.92 23.73 9.72
C HIS A 7 7.99 23.12 11.13
N SER A 8 6.97 22.34 11.51
CA SER A 8 6.88 21.62 12.77
C SER A 8 6.05 20.35 12.57
N PHE A 9 6.41 19.26 13.21
CA PHE A 9 5.63 18.02 13.17
C PHE A 9 4.30 18.10 13.93
N ASP A 10 4.15 19.09 14.81
CA ASP A 10 2.91 19.35 15.56
C ASP A 10 1.88 20.18 14.78
N ALA A 11 2.18 20.59 13.54
CA ALA A 11 1.33 21.46 12.75
C ALA A 11 1.18 20.92 11.31
N PRO A 12 0.01 21.11 10.66
CA PRO A 12 -0.16 20.70 9.27
C PRO A 12 0.77 21.50 8.35
N PRO A 13 1.14 20.92 7.17
CA PRO A 13 1.88 21.64 6.15
C PRO A 13 1.19 22.95 5.76
N ARG A 14 1.98 23.98 5.49
CA ARG A 14 1.49 25.28 5.04
C ARG A 14 1.96 25.56 3.62
N TYR A 15 1.14 26.26 2.85
CA TYR A 15 1.54 26.80 1.56
C TYR A 15 2.68 27.82 1.76
N GLY A 16 3.76 27.63 1.03
CA GLY A 16 4.95 28.44 1.16
C GLY A 16 5.79 28.44 -0.12
N THR A 17 6.97 29.05 -0.02
CA THR A 17 7.95 29.13 -1.10
C THR A 17 9.25 28.46 -0.63
N VAL A 18 9.86 27.68 -1.48
CA VAL A 18 11.18 27.05 -1.29
C VAL A 18 12.00 27.26 -2.54
N ASP A 19 13.31 27.11 -2.43
CA ASP A 19 14.19 27.11 -3.60
C ASP A 19 13.84 25.97 -4.54
N THR A 20 13.91 26.23 -5.85
CA THR A 20 13.72 25.17 -6.84
C THR A 20 14.90 24.21 -6.77
N PRO A 21 14.69 22.90 -6.59
CA PRO A 21 15.79 21.94 -6.57
C PRO A 21 16.46 21.84 -7.95
N GLU A 22 17.74 21.53 -7.94
CA GLU A 22 18.53 21.34 -9.15
C GLU A 22 19.00 19.88 -9.24
N PRO A 23 18.99 19.29 -10.47
CA PRO A 23 19.61 17.99 -10.70
C PRO A 23 21.10 18.03 -10.33
N ARG A 24 21.59 17.02 -9.63
CA ARG A 24 22.98 16.92 -9.15
C ARG A 24 23.80 15.87 -9.89
N THR A 25 23.13 14.99 -10.60
CA THR A 25 23.75 13.88 -11.35
C THR A 25 23.18 13.81 -12.77
N PRO A 26 23.87 13.18 -13.72
CA PRO A 26 23.35 13.00 -15.09
C PRO A 26 22.06 12.16 -15.17
N ASP A 27 21.80 11.33 -14.15
CA ASP A 27 20.58 10.50 -14.06
C ASP A 27 19.38 11.28 -13.50
N GLU A 28 19.60 12.47 -12.97
CA GLU A 28 18.56 13.33 -12.42
C GLU A 28 18.05 14.35 -13.43
N LEU A 29 16.76 14.64 -13.34
CA LEU A 29 16.14 15.70 -14.13
C LEU A 29 15.09 16.44 -13.30
N LEU A 30 14.84 17.70 -13.67
CA LEU A 30 13.78 18.50 -13.10
C LEU A 30 12.47 18.26 -13.88
N VAL A 31 11.37 18.06 -13.18
CA VAL A 31 10.03 17.89 -13.77
C VAL A 31 9.04 18.89 -13.16
N ASP A 32 8.07 19.32 -13.94
CA ASP A 32 6.88 19.99 -13.44
C ASP A 32 5.93 18.93 -12.89
N VAL A 33 5.55 19.04 -11.60
CA VAL A 33 4.65 18.09 -10.93
C VAL A 33 3.20 18.38 -11.35
N LEU A 34 2.52 17.37 -11.87
CA LEU A 34 1.13 17.43 -12.29
C LEU A 34 0.17 16.92 -11.21
N ALA A 35 0.56 15.86 -10.49
CA ALA A 35 -0.19 15.28 -9.39
C ALA A 35 0.76 14.57 -8.43
N ALA A 36 0.65 14.85 -7.14
CA ALA A 36 1.41 14.19 -6.08
C ALA A 36 0.53 13.17 -5.35
N GLY A 37 1.07 12.00 -5.04
CA GLY A 37 0.39 10.98 -4.25
C GLY A 37 0.11 11.48 -2.82
N LEU A 38 -1.13 11.31 -2.35
CA LEU A 38 -1.53 11.59 -0.98
C LEU A 38 -2.07 10.31 -0.31
N HIS A 39 -1.28 9.71 0.54
CA HIS A 39 -1.58 8.44 1.20
C HIS A 39 -1.02 8.44 2.64
N PRO A 40 -1.35 7.45 3.50
CA PRO A 40 -0.95 7.43 4.91
C PRO A 40 0.55 7.65 5.16
N ARG A 41 1.43 7.12 4.31
CA ARG A 41 2.88 7.32 4.44
C ARG A 41 3.30 8.79 4.25
N VAL A 42 2.68 9.51 3.33
CA VAL A 42 2.96 10.96 3.15
C VAL A 42 2.54 11.73 4.39
N ARG A 43 1.38 11.38 4.97
CA ARG A 43 0.88 12.00 6.21
C ARG A 43 1.81 11.72 7.39
N SER A 44 2.15 10.45 7.62
CA SER A 44 3.07 10.08 8.71
C SER A 44 4.50 10.59 8.50
N GLY A 45 4.93 10.83 7.27
CA GLY A 45 6.17 11.55 6.98
C GLY A 45 6.07 13.03 7.36
N ALA A 46 4.94 13.67 7.06
CA ALA A 46 4.71 15.08 7.34
C ALA A 46 4.52 15.38 8.84
N ASP A 47 4.06 14.43 9.64
CA ASP A 47 3.94 14.52 11.10
C ASP A 47 5.13 13.88 11.87
N GLY A 48 6.16 13.40 11.15
CA GLY A 48 7.38 12.83 11.72
C GLY A 48 7.23 11.44 12.34
N THR A 49 6.05 10.81 12.28
CA THR A 49 5.78 9.51 12.92
C THR A 49 6.16 8.30 12.08
N HIS A 50 6.50 8.50 10.80
CA HIS A 50 6.92 7.41 9.94
C HIS A 50 8.31 6.89 10.36
N TYR A 51 8.49 5.56 10.38
CA TYR A 51 9.73 4.91 10.82
C TYR A 51 10.97 5.23 9.97
N THR A 52 10.80 5.87 8.79
CA THR A 52 11.89 6.36 7.94
C THR A 52 12.08 7.87 8.02
N SER A 53 11.39 8.57 8.94
CA SER A 53 11.55 10.02 9.12
C SER A 53 12.95 10.31 9.68
N ASP A 54 13.67 11.24 9.06
CA ASP A 54 15.00 11.72 9.51
C ASP A 54 14.92 12.89 10.49
N GLY A 55 13.72 13.43 10.73
CA GLY A 55 13.47 14.52 11.65
C GLY A 55 13.91 15.91 11.15
N VAL A 56 14.34 16.03 9.89
CA VAL A 56 14.83 17.30 9.33
C VAL A 56 13.69 18.23 8.94
N LEU A 57 13.76 19.48 9.42
CA LEU A 57 12.80 20.55 9.12
C LEU A 57 13.55 21.84 8.72
N PRO A 58 12.96 22.73 7.89
CA PRO A 58 11.68 22.57 7.20
C PRO A 58 11.77 21.53 6.07
N MET A 59 10.64 20.85 5.78
CA MET A 59 10.58 19.86 4.71
C MET A 59 9.38 20.08 3.79
N VAL A 60 9.50 19.63 2.54
CA VAL A 60 8.39 19.47 1.61
C VAL A 60 7.96 18.00 1.65
N PRO A 61 6.71 17.68 2.05
CA PRO A 61 6.24 16.31 2.07
C PRO A 61 5.96 15.79 0.66
N GLY A 62 5.72 14.47 0.57
CA GLY A 62 5.43 13.81 -0.69
C GLY A 62 6.52 12.82 -1.06
N ILE A 63 6.09 11.66 -1.55
CA ILE A 63 6.97 10.50 -1.81
C ILE A 63 7.01 10.20 -3.31
N ASP A 64 5.86 10.30 -3.97
CA ASP A 64 5.67 9.93 -5.36
C ASP A 64 4.74 10.91 -6.07
N ALA A 65 4.89 10.98 -7.38
CA ALA A 65 4.10 11.89 -8.20
C ALA A 65 4.09 11.46 -9.67
N VAL A 66 3.20 12.08 -10.42
CA VAL A 66 3.30 12.17 -11.88
C VAL A 66 3.78 13.57 -12.24
N GLY A 67 4.79 13.63 -13.05
CA GLY A 67 5.38 14.89 -13.53
C GLY A 67 5.61 14.90 -15.04
N ARG A 68 5.90 16.08 -15.56
CA ARG A 68 6.19 16.31 -16.98
C ARG A 68 7.60 16.85 -17.15
N THR A 69 8.37 16.23 -18.02
CA THR A 69 9.70 16.74 -18.39
C THR A 69 9.60 17.97 -19.31
N ALA A 70 10.69 18.72 -19.47
CA ALA A 70 10.76 19.83 -20.41
C ALA A 70 10.50 19.41 -21.87
N GLN A 71 10.72 18.13 -22.20
CA GLN A 71 10.44 17.54 -23.51
C GLN A 71 8.99 17.06 -23.66
N GLY A 72 8.15 17.21 -22.62
CA GLY A 72 6.74 16.82 -22.63
C GLY A 72 6.46 15.37 -22.24
N GLU A 73 7.48 14.59 -21.88
CA GLU A 73 7.35 13.21 -21.42
C GLU A 73 6.64 13.15 -20.05
N LEU A 74 5.68 12.24 -19.90
CA LEU A 74 5.02 11.98 -18.62
C LEU A 74 5.75 10.88 -17.86
N LEU A 75 6.08 11.14 -16.61
CA LEU A 75 6.76 10.20 -15.73
C LEU A 75 5.97 10.01 -14.44
N TYR A 76 5.73 8.75 -14.03
CA TYR A 76 5.52 8.44 -12.62
C TYR A 76 6.88 8.22 -11.97
N PHE A 77 7.10 8.78 -10.79
CA PHE A 77 8.38 8.65 -10.09
C PHE A 77 8.22 8.62 -8.58
N VAL A 78 9.23 8.05 -7.94
CA VAL A 78 9.40 8.08 -6.48
C VAL A 78 10.56 9.03 -6.16
N ALA A 79 10.32 10.01 -5.30
CA ALA A 79 11.33 10.98 -4.91
C ALA A 79 12.59 10.30 -4.32
N PRO A 80 13.79 10.82 -4.59
CA PRO A 80 15.00 10.35 -3.93
C PRO A 80 14.93 10.55 -2.41
N ASP A 81 15.61 9.68 -1.65
CA ASP A 81 15.69 9.83 -0.20
C ASP A 81 16.50 11.10 0.14
N GLY A 82 16.06 11.85 1.14
CA GLY A 82 16.66 13.11 1.57
C GLY A 82 16.46 14.29 0.61
N ALA A 83 15.67 14.13 -0.46
CA ALA A 83 15.28 15.20 -1.36
C ALA A 83 14.05 15.95 -0.85
N LEU A 84 13.80 17.15 -1.41
CA LEU A 84 12.51 17.79 -1.26
C LEU A 84 11.43 16.89 -1.86
N GLY A 85 10.31 16.72 -1.12
CA GLY A 85 9.21 15.84 -1.53
C GLY A 85 8.42 16.38 -2.72
N THR A 86 7.43 15.59 -3.13
CA THR A 86 6.69 15.82 -4.39
C THR A 86 5.52 16.81 -4.28
N MET A 87 5.18 17.29 -3.06
CA MET A 87 4.08 18.29 -2.88
C MET A 87 4.57 19.72 -3.16
N ALA A 88 5.11 19.94 -4.36
CA ALA A 88 5.65 21.21 -4.87
C ALA A 88 5.37 21.33 -6.37
N GLU A 89 5.57 22.52 -6.94
CA GLU A 89 5.40 22.74 -8.38
C GLU A 89 6.41 21.94 -9.23
N ARG A 90 7.61 21.68 -8.67
CA ARG A 90 8.68 20.97 -9.34
C ARG A 90 9.36 19.99 -8.40
N ALA A 91 9.88 18.93 -8.97
CA ALA A 91 10.68 17.94 -8.23
C ALA A 91 11.87 17.46 -9.07
N VAL A 92 12.93 17.04 -8.39
CA VAL A 92 14.02 16.32 -9.03
C VAL A 92 13.67 14.84 -9.06
N VAL A 93 13.85 14.22 -10.21
CA VAL A 93 13.56 12.80 -10.48
C VAL A 93 14.85 12.09 -10.83
N ASP A 94 15.14 11.00 -10.15
CA ASP A 94 16.11 10.01 -10.61
C ASP A 94 15.44 9.10 -11.64
N ARG A 95 15.90 9.11 -12.89
CA ARG A 95 15.34 8.30 -13.99
C ARG A 95 15.27 6.80 -13.66
N ARG A 96 16.17 6.32 -12.82
CA ARG A 96 16.20 4.92 -12.38
C ARG A 96 15.04 4.56 -11.44
N ARG A 97 14.35 5.56 -10.88
CA ARG A 97 13.19 5.44 -9.98
C ARG A 97 11.90 5.95 -10.64
N ALA A 98 11.88 6.04 -11.94
CA ALA A 98 10.78 6.56 -12.73
C ALA A 98 10.30 5.56 -13.78
N VAL A 99 9.06 5.74 -14.21
CA VAL A 99 8.42 4.99 -15.30
C VAL A 99 7.80 5.99 -16.25
N THR A 100 8.14 5.88 -17.54
CA THR A 100 7.46 6.64 -18.59
C THR A 100 6.04 6.15 -18.75
N LEU A 101 5.10 7.07 -18.72
CA LEU A 101 3.68 6.80 -18.89
C LEU A 101 3.27 7.08 -20.34
N PRO A 102 2.27 6.33 -20.87
CA PRO A 102 1.69 6.59 -22.19
C PRO A 102 1.17 8.03 -22.32
N ALA A 103 1.20 8.58 -23.53
CA ALA A 103 0.57 9.86 -23.81
C ALA A 103 -0.94 9.79 -23.55
N GLY A 104 -1.49 10.84 -22.94
CA GLY A 104 -2.91 10.90 -22.60
C GLY A 104 -3.31 10.21 -21.30
N THR A 105 -2.34 9.61 -20.57
CA THR A 105 -2.58 9.07 -19.22
C THR A 105 -3.08 10.17 -18.28
N ASP A 106 -4.11 9.87 -17.48
CA ASP A 106 -4.56 10.75 -16.41
C ASP A 106 -3.56 10.75 -15.25
N PRO A 107 -2.85 11.88 -15.01
CA PRO A 107 -1.83 11.95 -13.97
C PRO A 107 -2.42 11.81 -12.57
N VAL A 108 -3.67 12.23 -12.34
CA VAL A 108 -4.32 12.14 -11.03
C VAL A 108 -4.66 10.69 -10.69
N ALA A 109 -5.22 9.95 -11.65
CA ALA A 109 -5.53 8.53 -11.47
C ALA A 109 -4.27 7.72 -11.14
N VAL A 110 -3.18 7.94 -11.87
CA VAL A 110 -1.90 7.25 -11.62
C VAL A 110 -1.31 7.63 -10.26
N ALA A 111 -1.21 8.93 -9.93
CA ALA A 111 -0.69 9.36 -8.63
C ALA A 111 -1.52 8.83 -7.45
N ALA A 112 -2.84 8.70 -7.62
CA ALA A 112 -3.73 8.16 -6.59
C ALA A 112 -3.61 6.64 -6.41
N ALA A 113 -3.30 5.89 -7.49
CA ALA A 113 -3.36 4.43 -7.48
C ALA A 113 -1.99 3.76 -7.27
N MET A 114 -0.88 4.34 -7.74
CA MET A 114 0.42 3.68 -7.78
C MET A 114 0.93 3.26 -6.39
N ASN A 115 1.04 4.17 -5.46
CA ASN A 115 1.58 3.84 -4.13
C ASN A 115 0.63 2.91 -3.34
N PRO A 116 -0.69 3.19 -3.24
CA PRO A 116 -1.61 2.27 -2.58
C PRO A 116 -1.66 0.88 -3.24
N GLY A 117 -1.63 0.81 -4.58
CA GLY A 117 -1.61 -0.44 -5.34
C GLY A 117 -0.30 -1.21 -5.18
N MET A 118 0.84 -0.50 -5.16
CA MET A 118 2.16 -1.11 -4.96
C MET A 118 2.24 -1.94 -3.69
N SER A 119 1.54 -1.56 -2.63
CA SER A 119 1.54 -2.27 -1.36
C SER A 119 1.10 -3.73 -1.48
N SER A 120 -0.02 -3.99 -2.16
CA SER A 120 -0.51 -5.35 -2.42
C SER A 120 0.21 -6.03 -3.60
N TRP A 121 0.57 -5.25 -4.63
CA TRP A 121 1.32 -5.77 -5.77
C TRP A 121 2.63 -6.44 -5.35
N VAL A 122 3.43 -5.72 -4.58
CA VAL A 122 4.71 -6.24 -4.04
C VAL A 122 4.47 -7.36 -3.02
N ALA A 123 3.48 -7.22 -2.14
CA ALA A 123 3.14 -8.23 -1.15
C ALA A 123 2.79 -9.58 -1.82
N LEU A 124 1.96 -9.57 -2.84
CA LEU A 124 1.52 -10.78 -3.54
C LEU A 124 2.61 -11.37 -4.43
N ARG A 125 3.37 -10.53 -5.15
CA ARG A 125 4.39 -11.02 -6.10
C ARG A 125 5.72 -11.37 -5.44
N ARG A 126 6.17 -10.57 -4.48
CA ARG A 126 7.52 -10.68 -3.89
C ARG A 126 7.55 -11.31 -2.51
N ARG A 127 6.45 -11.21 -1.74
CA ARG A 127 6.41 -11.78 -0.39
C ARG A 127 5.68 -13.11 -0.34
N ALA A 128 4.43 -13.15 -0.80
CA ALA A 128 3.62 -14.36 -0.82
C ALA A 128 3.89 -15.27 -2.01
N ALA A 129 4.49 -14.76 -3.10
CA ALA A 129 4.61 -15.45 -4.38
C ALA A 129 3.28 -16.11 -4.78
N LEU A 130 2.23 -15.27 -4.86
CA LEU A 130 0.86 -15.73 -5.09
C LEU A 130 0.79 -16.69 -6.27
N ARG A 131 0.19 -17.84 -6.05
CA ARG A 131 -0.04 -18.83 -7.10
C ARG A 131 -1.42 -18.63 -7.71
N PRO A 132 -1.60 -18.81 -9.02
CA PRO A 132 -2.92 -18.88 -9.63
C PRO A 132 -3.79 -19.92 -8.91
N GLY A 133 -5.05 -19.58 -8.68
CA GLY A 133 -5.98 -20.45 -7.95
C GLY A 133 -5.97 -20.27 -6.43
N ALA A 134 -5.06 -19.49 -5.86
CA ALA A 134 -4.99 -19.23 -4.42
C ALA A 134 -6.21 -18.42 -3.92
N ALA A 135 -6.52 -18.57 -2.63
CA ALA A 135 -7.52 -17.79 -1.92
C ALA A 135 -6.84 -16.70 -1.07
N VAL A 136 -7.35 -15.47 -1.12
CA VAL A 136 -6.77 -14.30 -0.44
C VAL A 136 -7.81 -13.65 0.47
N LEU A 137 -7.40 -13.33 1.71
CA LEU A 137 -8.15 -12.43 2.61
C LEU A 137 -7.49 -11.05 2.59
N VAL A 138 -8.31 -10.00 2.43
CA VAL A 138 -7.86 -8.61 2.57
C VAL A 138 -8.47 -8.01 3.85
N LEU A 139 -7.67 -7.80 4.88
CA LEU A 139 -8.06 -7.11 6.10
C LEU A 139 -7.87 -5.59 5.93
N GLY A 140 -8.95 -4.82 6.04
CA GLY A 140 -8.98 -3.39 5.75
C GLY A 140 -9.35 -3.07 4.30
N ALA A 141 -10.13 -3.94 3.67
CA ALA A 141 -10.52 -3.87 2.26
C ALA A 141 -11.32 -2.60 1.88
N THR A 142 -11.91 -1.90 2.83
CA THR A 142 -12.69 -0.67 2.59
C THR A 142 -11.84 0.59 2.43
N GLY A 143 -10.54 0.53 2.74
CA GLY A 143 -9.56 1.60 2.49
C GLY A 143 -9.11 1.65 1.02
N SER A 144 -8.46 2.76 0.59
CA SER A 144 -7.98 2.91 -0.80
C SER A 144 -7.04 1.77 -1.21
N ALA A 145 -6.02 1.47 -0.39
CA ALA A 145 -5.09 0.36 -0.66
C ALA A 145 -5.80 -1.00 -0.62
N GLY A 146 -6.74 -1.21 0.31
CA GLY A 146 -7.49 -2.46 0.42
C GLY A 146 -8.40 -2.73 -0.78
N ARG A 147 -9.06 -1.70 -1.34
CA ARG A 147 -9.87 -1.81 -2.56
C ARG A 147 -9.03 -2.17 -3.78
N LEU A 148 -7.85 -1.58 -3.91
CA LEU A 148 -6.88 -1.95 -4.94
C LEU A 148 -6.33 -3.37 -4.70
N ALA A 149 -6.12 -3.77 -3.45
CA ALA A 149 -5.67 -5.12 -3.12
C ALA A 149 -6.66 -6.22 -3.56
N VAL A 150 -7.98 -5.95 -3.47
CA VAL A 150 -9.01 -6.87 -3.98
C VAL A 150 -8.86 -7.05 -5.49
N GLN A 151 -8.78 -5.95 -6.25
CA GLN A 151 -8.63 -5.97 -7.71
C GLN A 151 -7.30 -6.64 -8.12
N ILE A 152 -6.20 -6.26 -7.48
CA ILE A 152 -4.86 -6.80 -7.75
C ILE A 152 -4.79 -8.29 -7.45
N ALA A 153 -5.40 -8.77 -6.37
CA ALA A 153 -5.44 -10.21 -6.07
C ALA A 153 -6.15 -10.98 -7.18
N LYS A 154 -7.29 -10.49 -7.67
CA LYS A 154 -7.99 -11.09 -8.82
C LYS A 154 -7.15 -11.03 -10.09
N ARG A 155 -6.56 -9.88 -10.39
CA ARG A 155 -5.71 -9.69 -11.56
C ARG A 155 -4.50 -10.63 -11.58
N LEU A 156 -3.94 -10.92 -10.41
CA LEU A 156 -2.82 -11.87 -10.25
C LEU A 156 -3.26 -13.34 -10.18
N GLY A 157 -4.55 -13.64 -10.39
CA GLY A 157 -5.07 -15.00 -10.54
C GLY A 157 -5.58 -15.65 -9.26
N ALA A 158 -5.91 -14.87 -8.21
CA ALA A 158 -6.61 -15.43 -7.05
C ALA A 158 -7.99 -15.98 -7.45
N ALA A 159 -8.25 -17.25 -7.17
CA ALA A 159 -9.54 -17.86 -7.44
C ALA A 159 -10.64 -17.31 -6.52
N ARG A 160 -10.27 -16.98 -5.28
CA ARG A 160 -11.19 -16.44 -4.28
C ARG A 160 -10.56 -15.26 -3.52
N VAL A 161 -11.33 -14.18 -3.37
CA VAL A 161 -10.94 -13.02 -2.57
C VAL A 161 -12.02 -12.74 -1.54
N VAL A 162 -11.67 -12.83 -0.26
CA VAL A 162 -12.50 -12.43 0.87
C VAL A 162 -12.08 -11.03 1.31
N ALA A 163 -13.02 -10.10 1.38
CA ALA A 163 -12.76 -8.71 1.70
C ALA A 163 -13.37 -8.33 3.04
N ALA A 164 -12.54 -7.97 4.02
CA ALA A 164 -12.99 -7.64 5.37
C ALA A 164 -12.78 -6.16 5.71
N GLY A 165 -13.81 -5.52 6.29
CA GLY A 165 -13.78 -4.10 6.64
C GLY A 165 -14.90 -3.68 7.59
N ARG A 166 -14.89 -2.41 8.03
CA ARG A 166 -15.90 -1.86 8.96
C ARG A 166 -16.97 -1.01 8.29
N ASP A 167 -16.66 -0.40 7.17
CA ASP A 167 -17.57 0.49 6.45
C ASP A 167 -18.50 -0.35 5.56
N ARG A 168 -19.78 -0.41 5.94
CA ARG A 168 -20.77 -1.25 5.27
C ARG A 168 -21.02 -0.80 3.84
N GLU A 169 -21.20 0.50 3.61
CA GLU A 169 -21.45 1.04 2.26
C GLU A 169 -20.30 0.72 1.31
N ARG A 170 -19.06 0.81 1.80
CA ARG A 170 -17.86 0.47 1.01
C ARG A 170 -17.69 -1.03 0.83
N LEU A 171 -18.09 -1.86 1.80
CA LEU A 171 -18.10 -3.32 1.63
C LEU A 171 -19.03 -3.74 0.50
N ASP A 172 -20.19 -3.10 0.39
CA ASP A 172 -21.19 -3.40 -0.64
C ASP A 172 -20.70 -3.09 -2.08
N LEU A 173 -19.65 -2.27 -2.22
CA LEU A 173 -19.01 -1.98 -3.50
C LEU A 173 -17.94 -3.01 -3.92
N LEU A 174 -17.42 -3.81 -2.97
CA LEU A 174 -16.27 -4.68 -3.22
C LEU A 174 -16.55 -5.87 -4.15
N PRO A 175 -17.76 -6.46 -4.21
CA PRO A 175 -18.07 -7.48 -5.20
C PRO A 175 -17.86 -7.00 -6.64
N ALA A 176 -18.22 -5.75 -6.94
CA ALA A 176 -17.99 -5.15 -8.27
C ALA A 176 -16.49 -4.96 -8.57
N LEU A 177 -15.64 -4.96 -7.55
CA LEU A 177 -14.18 -4.88 -7.68
C LEU A 177 -13.50 -6.26 -7.65
N GLY A 178 -14.26 -7.34 -7.57
CA GLY A 178 -13.74 -8.71 -7.62
C GLY A 178 -13.68 -9.44 -6.28
N ALA A 179 -14.29 -8.92 -5.20
CA ALA A 179 -14.44 -9.70 -3.98
C ALA A 179 -15.53 -10.77 -4.17
N ASP A 180 -15.20 -12.02 -3.87
CA ASP A 180 -16.19 -13.12 -3.91
C ASP A 180 -17.06 -13.13 -2.65
N GLU A 181 -16.53 -12.61 -1.54
CA GLU A 181 -17.21 -12.54 -0.27
C GLU A 181 -16.78 -11.32 0.52
N THR A 182 -17.70 -10.71 1.27
CA THR A 182 -17.41 -9.58 2.16
C THR A 182 -17.68 -9.94 3.61
N VAL A 183 -16.83 -9.49 4.53
CA VAL A 183 -16.94 -9.74 5.97
C VAL A 183 -16.93 -8.42 6.73
N SER A 184 -18.02 -8.15 7.46
CA SER A 184 -18.07 -7.01 8.37
C SER A 184 -17.22 -7.27 9.62
N LEU A 185 -16.33 -6.32 9.93
CA LEU A 185 -15.55 -6.31 11.17
C LEU A 185 -16.23 -5.49 12.30
N LEU A 186 -17.51 -5.17 12.14
CA LEU A 186 -18.34 -4.53 13.18
C LEU A 186 -19.07 -5.59 14.00
N GLY A 187 -19.31 -5.28 15.27
CA GLY A 187 -20.02 -6.13 16.24
C GLY A 187 -19.11 -6.65 17.34
N GLU A 188 -19.65 -7.57 18.13
CA GLU A 188 -18.92 -8.18 19.23
C GLU A 188 -17.73 -9.02 18.73
N PRO A 189 -16.64 -9.08 19.50
CA PRO A 189 -15.40 -9.77 19.10
C PRO A 189 -15.62 -11.22 18.65
N GLU A 190 -16.45 -11.97 19.36
CA GLU A 190 -16.76 -13.37 19.08
C GLU A 190 -17.52 -13.52 17.76
N GLU A 191 -18.48 -12.65 17.49
CA GLU A 191 -19.24 -12.66 16.23
C GLU A 191 -18.34 -12.34 15.03
N VAL A 192 -17.41 -11.40 15.19
CA VAL A 192 -16.42 -11.06 14.15
C VAL A 192 -15.49 -12.25 13.90
N ALA A 193 -15.01 -12.91 14.98
CA ALA A 193 -14.17 -14.09 14.87
C ALA A 193 -14.90 -15.23 14.14
N ASP A 194 -16.15 -15.49 14.49
CA ASP A 194 -16.98 -16.51 13.84
C ASP A 194 -17.20 -16.23 12.35
N ARG A 195 -17.50 -14.97 11.98
CA ARG A 195 -17.63 -14.58 10.56
C ARG A 195 -16.34 -14.81 9.80
N LEU A 196 -15.21 -14.36 10.35
CA LEU A 196 -13.88 -14.54 9.74
C LEU A 196 -13.51 -16.02 9.61
N GLY A 197 -13.76 -16.82 10.66
CA GLY A 197 -13.53 -18.26 10.65
C GLY A 197 -14.34 -18.98 9.57
N ARG A 198 -15.62 -18.64 9.42
CA ARG A 198 -16.46 -19.24 8.36
C ARG A 198 -16.04 -18.84 6.95
N SER A 199 -15.67 -17.57 6.77
CA SER A 199 -15.44 -17.02 5.44
C SER A 199 -13.99 -17.15 4.97
N ALA A 200 -13.01 -17.21 5.88
CA ALA A 200 -11.60 -17.07 5.51
C ALA A 200 -10.66 -18.13 6.13
N ALA A 201 -11.18 -19.17 6.78
CA ALA A 201 -10.34 -20.19 7.42
C ALA A 201 -9.32 -20.82 6.47
N ASP A 202 -9.70 -21.11 5.23
CA ASP A 202 -8.90 -21.87 4.29
C ASP A 202 -8.16 -21.01 3.24
N VAL A 203 -8.05 -19.68 3.45
CA VAL A 203 -7.27 -18.82 2.58
C VAL A 203 -5.79 -19.17 2.62
N ASP A 204 -5.08 -18.90 1.53
CA ASP A 204 -3.64 -19.14 1.39
C ASP A 204 -2.81 -17.93 1.82
N VAL A 205 -3.37 -16.71 1.62
CA VAL A 205 -2.69 -15.45 1.89
C VAL A 205 -3.63 -14.49 2.61
N VAL A 206 -3.11 -13.80 3.62
CA VAL A 206 -3.75 -12.63 4.25
C VAL A 206 -2.94 -11.38 3.94
N LEU A 207 -3.58 -10.38 3.35
CA LEU A 207 -3.05 -9.02 3.21
C LEU A 207 -3.60 -8.18 4.37
N ASP A 208 -2.74 -7.82 5.31
CA ASP A 208 -3.14 -7.14 6.54
C ASP A 208 -2.73 -5.67 6.56
N TYR A 209 -3.71 -4.79 6.38
CA TYR A 209 -3.55 -3.34 6.50
C TYR A 209 -3.90 -2.80 7.89
N LEU A 210 -4.39 -3.67 8.78
CA LEU A 210 -4.97 -3.26 10.06
C LEU A 210 -4.01 -3.47 11.22
N TRP A 211 -3.43 -4.67 11.34
CA TRP A 211 -2.67 -5.11 12.49
C TRP A 211 -3.43 -4.93 13.81
N GLY A 212 -2.74 -4.81 14.97
CA GLY A 212 -3.37 -4.54 16.27
C GLY A 212 -4.52 -5.49 16.60
N ALA A 213 -5.51 -5.00 17.31
CA ALA A 213 -6.66 -5.79 17.79
C ALA A 213 -7.44 -6.51 16.67
N ALA A 214 -7.39 -6.03 15.44
CA ALA A 214 -8.03 -6.70 14.31
C ALA A 214 -7.29 -8.00 13.95
N ALA A 215 -5.95 -7.97 13.87
CA ALA A 215 -5.12 -9.14 13.62
C ALA A 215 -5.14 -10.13 14.79
N GLU A 216 -5.12 -9.64 16.03
CA GLU A 216 -5.22 -10.47 17.25
C GLU A 216 -6.49 -11.34 17.26
N ARG A 217 -7.60 -10.84 16.72
CA ARG A 217 -8.86 -11.58 16.61
C ARG A 217 -8.89 -12.48 15.37
N ALA A 218 -8.43 -11.98 14.25
CA ALA A 218 -8.51 -12.70 12.98
C ALA A 218 -7.59 -13.93 12.96
N MET A 219 -6.36 -13.86 13.48
CA MET A 219 -5.43 -14.98 13.47
C MET A 219 -5.97 -16.23 14.18
N PRO A 220 -6.38 -16.16 15.46
CA PRO A 220 -6.96 -17.31 16.15
C PRO A 220 -8.21 -17.83 15.45
N ALA A 221 -9.08 -16.94 14.98
CA ALA A 221 -10.33 -17.31 14.30
C ALA A 221 -10.08 -18.16 13.05
N LEU A 222 -9.18 -17.69 12.17
CA LEU A 222 -8.80 -18.43 10.97
C LEU A 222 -8.14 -19.77 11.30
N LEU A 223 -7.14 -19.75 12.19
CA LEU A 223 -6.35 -20.94 12.51
C LEU A 223 -7.15 -22.02 13.25
N THR A 224 -8.13 -21.62 14.08
CA THR A 224 -9.00 -22.55 14.78
C THR A 224 -10.02 -23.19 13.84
N ALA A 225 -10.61 -22.40 12.94
CA ALA A 225 -11.62 -22.87 12.00
C ALA A 225 -11.03 -23.60 10.78
N ARG A 226 -9.70 -23.52 10.58
CA ARG A 226 -9.02 -24.08 9.42
C ARG A 226 -9.12 -25.59 9.38
N ALA A 227 -9.65 -26.14 8.28
CA ALA A 227 -9.85 -27.58 8.11
C ALA A 227 -8.50 -28.30 7.99
N GLU A 228 -7.56 -27.76 7.20
CA GLU A 228 -6.24 -28.33 6.97
C GLU A 228 -5.15 -27.44 7.58
N ARG A 229 -4.80 -27.69 8.84
CA ARG A 229 -3.83 -26.87 9.59
C ARG A 229 -2.40 -26.96 9.07
N GLY A 230 -2.04 -28.03 8.37
CA GLY A 230 -0.75 -28.22 7.71
C GLY A 230 -0.59 -27.38 6.43
N LYS A 231 -1.68 -26.98 5.80
CA LYS A 231 -1.66 -26.09 4.63
C LYS A 231 -1.12 -24.73 5.02
N ALA A 232 -0.09 -24.25 4.29
CA ALA A 232 0.56 -22.99 4.59
C ALA A 232 -0.42 -21.79 4.52
N LEU A 233 -0.30 -20.87 5.48
CA LEU A 233 -0.95 -19.58 5.50
C LEU A 233 0.11 -18.48 5.57
N ALA A 234 0.24 -17.70 4.50
CA ALA A 234 1.10 -16.53 4.47
C ALA A 234 0.35 -15.30 4.99
N TRP A 235 0.74 -14.79 6.15
CA TRP A 235 0.20 -13.55 6.71
C TRP A 235 1.13 -12.40 6.41
N ILE A 236 0.73 -11.50 5.50
CA ILE A 236 1.56 -10.37 5.08
C ILE A 236 1.08 -9.10 5.80
N GLN A 237 1.87 -8.64 6.76
CA GLN A 237 1.64 -7.38 7.46
C GLN A 237 2.10 -6.22 6.56
N ILE A 238 1.18 -5.29 6.25
CA ILE A 238 1.41 -4.15 5.35
C ILE A 238 1.18 -2.82 6.08
N GLY A 239 0.15 -2.75 6.91
CA GLY A 239 -0.21 -1.54 7.62
C GLY A 239 -0.59 -1.79 9.07
N SER A 240 -0.72 -0.72 9.86
CA SER A 240 -1.00 -0.77 11.29
C SER A 240 -2.15 0.17 11.70
N MET A 241 -3.19 0.24 10.86
CA MET A 241 -4.29 1.19 11.05
C MET A 241 -5.14 0.91 12.30
N ALA A 242 -5.07 -0.30 12.88
CA ALA A 242 -5.80 -0.67 14.09
C ALA A 242 -4.87 -0.86 15.32
N GLY A 243 -3.58 -0.65 15.17
CA GLY A 243 -2.61 -0.71 16.27
C GLY A 243 -1.20 -1.07 15.79
N ALA A 244 -0.18 -0.62 16.52
CA ALA A 244 1.22 -0.83 16.17
C ALA A 244 1.76 -2.20 16.60
N GLY A 245 1.14 -2.88 17.56
CA GLY A 245 1.58 -4.16 18.11
C GLY A 245 0.43 -5.16 18.23
N ILE A 246 0.78 -6.43 18.37
CA ILE A 246 -0.16 -7.52 18.67
C ILE A 246 0.38 -8.39 19.81
N THR A 247 -0.55 -9.01 20.53
CA THR A 247 -0.27 -10.15 21.41
C THR A 247 -0.54 -11.43 20.63
N LEU A 248 0.48 -12.25 20.43
CA LEU A 248 0.36 -13.51 19.71
C LEU A 248 0.64 -14.69 20.62
N PRO A 249 -0.37 -15.49 20.98
CA PRO A 249 -0.16 -16.68 21.78
C PRO A 249 0.74 -17.69 21.05
N SER A 250 1.79 -18.15 21.73
CA SER A 250 2.82 -19.03 21.13
C SER A 250 2.26 -20.34 20.55
N PHE A 251 1.16 -20.84 21.11
CA PHE A 251 0.57 -22.09 20.63
C PHE A 251 0.04 -21.98 19.19
N LEU A 252 -0.40 -20.79 18.74
CA LEU A 252 -0.87 -20.57 17.37
C LEU A 252 0.20 -20.89 16.34
N LEU A 253 1.45 -20.54 16.63
CA LEU A 253 2.60 -20.83 15.76
C LEU A 253 2.94 -22.33 15.66
N ARG A 254 2.47 -23.15 16.63
CA ARG A 254 2.65 -24.60 16.63
C ARG A 254 1.42 -25.35 16.13
N ALA A 255 0.24 -24.73 16.23
CA ALA A 255 -1.03 -25.35 15.89
C ALA A 255 -1.35 -25.35 14.39
N ALA A 256 -0.69 -24.50 13.61
CA ALA A 256 -0.89 -24.42 12.17
C ALA A 256 0.39 -23.94 11.46
N ASN A 257 0.48 -24.20 10.16
CA ASN A 257 1.60 -23.74 9.32
C ASN A 257 1.42 -22.26 8.95
N LEU A 258 1.63 -21.38 9.94
CA LEU A 258 1.52 -19.93 9.80
C LEU A 258 2.90 -19.29 9.54
N GLN A 259 2.97 -18.46 8.52
CA GLN A 259 4.14 -17.63 8.18
C GLN A 259 3.75 -16.15 8.27
N ILE A 260 4.33 -15.40 9.21
CA ILE A 260 4.10 -13.96 9.36
C ILE A 260 5.27 -13.22 8.72
N MET A 261 4.98 -12.34 7.78
CA MET A 261 5.99 -11.56 7.04
C MET A 261 5.55 -10.11 6.92
N GLY A 262 6.49 -9.17 7.04
CA GLY A 262 6.24 -7.77 6.68
C GLY A 262 6.36 -7.54 5.17
N SER A 263 5.64 -6.55 4.65
CA SER A 263 5.81 -6.02 3.30
C SER A 263 5.85 -4.50 3.34
N GLY A 264 7.03 -3.95 3.10
CA GLY A 264 7.28 -2.51 3.16
C GLY A 264 8.72 -2.19 2.79
N GLN A 265 9.07 -0.91 2.89
CA GLN A 265 10.43 -0.44 2.66
C GLN A 265 11.37 -1.05 3.72
N GLY A 266 12.38 -1.76 3.25
CA GLY A 266 13.31 -2.53 4.09
C GLY A 266 13.07 -4.04 4.04
N SER A 267 11.83 -4.52 4.01
CA SER A 267 11.51 -5.95 3.84
C SER A 267 11.57 -6.40 2.37
N VAL A 268 11.42 -5.45 1.46
CA VAL A 268 11.73 -5.58 0.02
C VAL A 268 12.71 -4.47 -0.33
N SER A 269 13.76 -4.80 -1.06
CA SER A 269 14.76 -3.81 -1.47
C SER A 269 14.16 -2.73 -2.37
N THR A 270 14.72 -1.52 -2.32
CA THR A 270 14.31 -0.43 -3.22
C THR A 270 14.36 -0.86 -4.69
N ALA A 271 15.43 -1.55 -5.11
CA ALA A 271 15.54 -2.09 -6.46
C ALA A 271 14.42 -3.10 -6.78
N GLY A 272 14.03 -3.93 -5.82
CA GLY A 272 12.91 -4.86 -5.96
C GLY A 272 11.57 -4.14 -6.14
N ILE A 273 11.33 -3.06 -5.40
CA ILE A 273 10.11 -2.24 -5.54
C ILE A 273 10.12 -1.54 -6.91
N VAL A 274 11.23 -0.89 -7.27
CA VAL A 274 11.37 -0.18 -8.55
C VAL A 274 11.15 -1.10 -9.75
N ALA A 275 11.62 -2.33 -9.69
CA ALA A 275 11.41 -3.32 -10.75
C ALA A 275 9.92 -3.68 -10.99
N GLU A 276 9.04 -3.43 -10.02
CA GLU A 276 7.60 -3.67 -10.15
C GLU A 276 6.81 -2.45 -10.69
N LEU A 277 7.41 -1.25 -10.67
CA LEU A 277 6.73 -0.01 -11.10
C LEU A 277 6.19 -0.09 -12.53
N PRO A 278 6.96 -0.56 -13.55
CA PRO A 278 6.46 -0.57 -14.93
C PRO A 278 5.23 -1.47 -15.11
N SER A 279 5.22 -2.64 -14.50
CA SER A 279 4.12 -3.59 -14.64
C SER A 279 2.85 -3.08 -13.94
N LEU A 280 2.96 -2.50 -12.74
CA LEU A 280 1.80 -1.90 -12.08
C LEU A 280 1.29 -0.66 -12.83
N ALA A 281 2.19 0.19 -13.33
CA ALA A 281 1.80 1.36 -14.12
C ALA A 281 1.04 0.96 -15.39
N ALA A 282 1.46 -0.11 -16.07
CA ALA A 282 0.77 -0.65 -17.23
C ALA A 282 -0.66 -1.10 -16.91
N GLU A 283 -0.86 -1.79 -15.77
CA GLU A 283 -2.21 -2.19 -15.33
C GLU A 283 -3.10 -0.97 -15.06
N ILE A 284 -2.60 0.01 -14.32
CA ILE A 284 -3.37 1.23 -13.99
C ILE A 284 -3.72 2.02 -15.26
N THR A 285 -2.78 2.18 -16.19
CA THR A 285 -3.01 2.96 -17.41
C THR A 285 -3.89 2.26 -18.43
N SER A 286 -3.96 0.93 -18.40
CA SER A 286 -4.91 0.16 -19.23
C SER A 286 -6.34 0.15 -18.68
N GLY A 287 -6.56 0.64 -17.47
CA GLY A 287 -7.86 0.62 -16.80
C GLY A 287 -8.27 -0.77 -16.30
N SER A 288 -7.31 -1.62 -16.07
CA SER A 288 -7.51 -3.02 -15.65
C SER A 288 -7.69 -3.14 -14.15
#